data_b15bbc79dabd90ae0a8890d329a5bee4
#
_entry.id   b15bbc79dabd90ae0a8890d329a5bee4
#
_cell.length_a   1.000
_cell.length_b   1.000
_cell.length_c   1.000
_cell.angle_alpha   90.00
_cell.angle_beta   90.00
_cell.angle_gamma   90.00
#
_symmetry.space_group_name_H-M   'P 1'
#
loop_
_entity.id
_entity.type
_entity.pdbx_description
1 polymer ?
#
loop_
_entity_poly.entity_id
_entity_poly.type
_entity_poly.pdbx_seq_one_letter_code
_entity_poly.pdbx_strand_id
1 'polypeptide(L)'
;AKGAGYEADDFLAAAVRDEESRGGSALVVTSDRDSFQLASDSTTILQPTRGVSELARIGPADVRERYGVDPAQVPDFIALRGDPSDKIPGARGVGPKTAATLLGEYGTLEAMLEAGRFEAQAEELRLFRRMATLDASAPLPPLEDQTPQWAEASSFMRQLGMNAQADRIAAQAA
;
A
#
# COMPACT_ATOMS: atom_id res chain seq x y z
N ALA A 1 -12.71 -7.33 -6.29
CA ALA A 1 -12.45 -7.10 -7.72
C ALA A 1 -11.51 -8.20 -8.25
N LYS A 2 -11.57 -8.49 -9.54
CA LYS A 2 -10.69 -9.47 -10.20
C LYS A 2 -10.55 -9.07 -11.66
N GLY A 3 -9.32 -8.92 -12.13
CA GLY A 3 -9.02 -8.59 -13.52
C GLY A 3 -7.74 -9.29 -13.98
N ALA A 4 -7.71 -9.72 -15.25
CA ALA A 4 -6.52 -10.32 -15.83
C ALA A 4 -5.41 -9.25 -15.94
N GLY A 5 -4.22 -9.57 -15.46
CA GLY A 5 -3.07 -8.68 -15.50
C GLY A 5 -2.96 -7.68 -14.35
N TYR A 6 -3.86 -7.74 -13.34
CA TYR A 6 -3.84 -6.91 -12.15
C TYR A 6 -3.73 -7.75 -10.89
N GLU A 7 -3.04 -7.23 -9.89
CA GLU A 7 -2.95 -7.79 -8.55
C GLU A 7 -4.00 -7.17 -7.61
N ALA A 8 -4.17 -7.74 -6.42
CA ALA A 8 -5.15 -7.22 -5.46
C ALA A 8 -4.85 -5.77 -5.06
N ASP A 9 -3.58 -5.44 -4.92
CA ASP A 9 -3.13 -4.12 -4.45
C ASP A 9 -3.31 -3.02 -5.51
N ASP A 10 -3.33 -3.39 -6.81
CA ASP A 10 -3.71 -2.46 -7.88
C ASP A 10 -5.16 -1.99 -7.72
N PHE A 11 -6.07 -2.88 -7.30
CA PHE A 11 -7.45 -2.50 -7.01
C PHE A 11 -7.57 -1.65 -5.75
N LEU A 12 -6.71 -1.82 -4.76
CA LEU A 12 -6.64 -0.91 -3.61
C LEU A 12 -6.19 0.48 -4.06
N ALA A 13 -5.14 0.55 -4.88
CA ALA A 13 -4.65 1.82 -5.44
C ALA A 13 -5.73 2.52 -6.29
N ALA A 14 -6.44 1.76 -7.13
CA ALA A 14 -7.53 2.31 -7.94
C ALA A 14 -8.68 2.84 -7.08
N ALA A 15 -9.06 2.11 -6.01
CA ALA A 15 -10.12 2.53 -5.09
C ALA A 15 -9.72 3.79 -4.30
N VAL A 16 -8.48 3.87 -3.81
CA VAL A 16 -7.93 5.06 -3.16
C VAL A 16 -7.99 6.26 -4.09
N ARG A 17 -7.49 6.12 -5.32
CA ARG A 17 -7.52 7.21 -6.32
C ARG A 17 -8.95 7.67 -6.62
N ASP A 18 -9.88 6.75 -6.78
CA ASP A 18 -11.28 7.07 -7.05
C ASP A 18 -11.92 7.84 -5.90
N GLU A 19 -11.71 7.39 -4.66
CA GLU A 19 -12.23 8.05 -3.45
C GLU A 19 -11.62 9.44 -3.24
N GLU A 20 -10.30 9.57 -3.33
CA GLU A 20 -9.62 10.87 -3.19
C GLU A 20 -10.03 11.86 -4.29
N SER A 21 -10.26 11.38 -5.51
CA SER A 21 -10.71 12.23 -6.62
C SER A 21 -12.08 12.88 -6.37
N ARG A 22 -12.88 12.27 -5.50
CA ARG A 22 -14.19 12.79 -5.05
C ARG A 22 -14.10 13.62 -3.78
N GLY A 23 -12.88 13.83 -3.24
CA GLY A 23 -12.64 14.54 -1.98
C GLY A 23 -12.91 13.70 -0.73
N GLY A 24 -13.03 12.39 -0.87
CA GLY A 24 -13.20 11.46 0.22
C GLY A 24 -11.88 11.06 0.88
N SER A 25 -11.97 10.12 1.82
CA SER A 25 -10.81 9.58 2.53
C SER A 25 -10.84 8.06 2.57
N ALA A 26 -9.66 7.42 2.58
CA ALA A 26 -9.54 5.98 2.56
C ALA A 26 -8.78 5.42 3.77
N LEU A 27 -9.24 4.25 4.24
CA LEU A 27 -8.54 3.42 5.21
C LEU A 27 -8.20 2.09 4.52
N VAL A 28 -6.93 1.87 4.23
CA VAL A 28 -6.45 0.65 3.54
C VAL A 28 -5.90 -0.32 4.55
N VAL A 29 -6.56 -1.47 4.73
CA VAL A 29 -6.12 -2.52 5.66
C VAL A 29 -5.27 -3.52 4.90
N THR A 30 -3.96 -3.49 5.11
CA THR A 30 -3.02 -4.41 4.45
C THR A 30 -1.77 -4.62 5.30
N SER A 31 -1.12 -5.77 5.16
CA SER A 31 0.22 -6.04 5.69
C SER A 31 1.32 -5.72 4.68
N ASP A 32 0.96 -5.48 3.44
CA ASP A 32 1.91 -5.19 2.38
C ASP A 32 2.45 -3.77 2.50
N ARG A 33 3.78 -3.66 2.48
CA ARG A 33 4.48 -2.38 2.67
C ARG A 33 4.57 -1.56 1.39
N ASP A 34 4.36 -2.17 0.24
CA ASP A 34 4.31 -1.47 -1.04
C ASP A 34 3.11 -0.52 -1.08
N SER A 35 2.03 -0.86 -0.36
CA SER A 35 0.87 0.00 -0.15
C SER A 35 1.19 1.32 0.58
N PHE A 36 2.37 1.48 1.19
CA PHE A 36 2.77 2.74 1.81
C PHE A 36 2.89 3.88 0.79
N GLN A 37 3.04 3.56 -0.50
CA GLN A 37 2.96 4.54 -1.58
C GLN A 37 1.60 5.24 -1.70
N LEU A 38 0.54 4.64 -1.12
CA LEU A 38 -0.83 5.18 -1.13
C LEU A 38 -1.11 6.14 0.03
N ALA A 39 -0.20 6.24 1.03
CA ALA A 39 -0.40 7.11 2.17
C ALA A 39 -0.43 8.58 1.73
N SER A 40 -1.48 9.30 2.11
CA SER A 40 -1.68 10.72 1.83
C SER A 40 -2.33 11.43 3.02
N ASP A 41 -2.64 12.70 2.89
CA ASP A 41 -3.41 13.42 3.91
C ASP A 41 -4.85 12.90 4.02
N SER A 42 -5.36 12.23 2.98
CA SER A 42 -6.69 11.63 2.91
C SER A 42 -6.69 10.11 3.06
N THR A 43 -5.55 9.45 2.90
CA THR A 43 -5.42 7.99 2.95
C THR A 43 -4.48 7.55 4.06
N THR A 44 -4.98 6.68 4.95
CA THR A 44 -4.21 6.03 6.01
C THR A 44 -4.13 4.53 5.78
N ILE A 45 -2.92 3.96 5.84
CA ILE A 45 -2.73 2.50 5.82
C ILE A 45 -2.87 1.96 7.24
N LEU A 46 -3.74 0.97 7.42
CA LEU A 46 -3.92 0.23 8.67
C LEU A 46 -3.14 -1.08 8.59
N GLN A 47 -1.94 -1.09 9.14
CA GLN A 47 -1.06 -2.26 9.09
C GLN A 47 -1.26 -3.14 10.32
N PRO A 48 -1.68 -4.42 10.17
CA PRO A 48 -1.75 -5.38 11.26
C PRO A 48 -0.35 -5.62 11.87
N THR A 49 -0.21 -5.43 13.18
CA THR A 49 1.05 -5.63 13.92
C THR A 49 1.01 -6.87 14.81
N ARG A 50 -0.15 -7.14 15.41
CA ARG A 50 -0.37 -8.36 16.20
C ARG A 50 -1.73 -8.96 15.85
N GLY A 51 -1.74 -9.79 14.80
CA GLY A 51 -3.01 -10.25 14.21
C GLY A 51 -3.84 -9.05 13.74
N VAL A 52 -5.16 -9.17 13.79
CA VAL A 52 -6.09 -8.08 13.39
C VAL A 52 -6.53 -7.21 14.58
N SER A 53 -6.06 -7.50 15.80
CA SER A 53 -6.46 -6.79 17.02
C SER A 53 -5.67 -5.48 17.24
N GLU A 54 -4.47 -5.40 16.68
CA GLU A 54 -3.61 -4.21 16.78
C GLU A 54 -3.23 -3.75 15.39
N LEU A 55 -3.65 -2.54 15.04
CA LEU A 55 -3.39 -1.92 13.75
C LEU A 55 -2.52 -0.67 13.95
N ALA A 56 -1.35 -0.64 13.35
CA ALA A 56 -0.59 0.59 13.23
C ALA A 56 -1.23 1.47 12.14
N ARG A 57 -1.41 2.74 12.44
CA ARG A 57 -1.87 3.74 11.47
C ARG A 57 -0.64 4.35 10.81
N ILE A 58 -0.57 4.23 9.48
CA ILE A 58 0.57 4.70 8.70
C ILE A 58 0.08 5.81 7.77
N GLY A 59 0.46 7.02 8.09
CA GLY A 59 0.30 8.19 7.22
C GLY A 59 1.64 8.62 6.61
N PRO A 60 1.68 9.75 5.90
CA PRO A 60 2.92 10.23 5.25
C PRO A 60 4.08 10.46 6.24
N ALA A 61 3.80 10.94 7.44
CA ALA A 61 4.82 11.15 8.47
C ALA A 61 5.46 9.83 8.92
N ASP A 62 4.66 8.77 9.09
CA ASP A 62 5.14 7.46 9.48
C ASP A 62 5.99 6.81 8.39
N VAL A 63 5.66 7.04 7.11
CA VAL A 63 6.47 6.57 5.97
C VAL A 63 7.84 7.26 5.99
N ARG A 64 7.88 8.58 6.20
CA ARG A 64 9.13 9.35 6.32
C ARG A 64 9.97 8.88 7.50
N GLU A 65 9.35 8.64 8.66
CA GLU A 65 10.04 8.15 9.84
C GLU A 65 10.66 6.76 9.60
N ARG A 66 9.91 5.85 8.97
CA ARG A 66 10.35 4.44 8.76
C ARG A 66 11.35 4.27 7.64
N TYR A 67 11.15 4.98 6.53
CA TYR A 67 11.92 4.77 5.30
C TYR A 67 12.83 5.95 4.94
N GLY A 68 12.60 7.12 5.52
CA GLY A 68 13.34 8.34 5.18
C GLY A 68 12.95 8.92 3.81
N VAL A 69 11.79 8.56 3.28
CA VAL A 69 11.30 8.98 1.97
C VAL A 69 9.81 9.34 2.03
N ASP A 70 9.33 10.13 1.09
CA ASP A 70 7.91 10.40 0.93
C ASP A 70 7.15 9.19 0.37
N PRO A 71 5.83 9.06 0.63
CA PRO A 71 5.00 7.99 0.07
C PRO A 71 5.17 7.80 -1.44
N ALA A 72 5.16 8.89 -2.20
CA ALA A 72 5.35 8.84 -3.66
C ALA A 72 6.71 8.28 -4.10
N GLN A 73 7.71 8.27 -3.22
CA GLN A 73 9.04 7.73 -3.49
C GLN A 73 9.19 6.26 -3.09
N VAL A 74 8.16 5.64 -2.50
CA VAL A 74 8.24 4.23 -2.02
C VAL A 74 8.58 3.26 -3.16
N PRO A 75 8.01 3.35 -4.37
CA PRO A 75 8.42 2.48 -5.47
C PRO A 75 9.90 2.65 -5.87
N ASP A 76 10.40 3.87 -5.93
CA ASP A 76 11.81 4.15 -6.21
C ASP A 76 12.72 3.62 -5.09
N PHE A 77 12.29 3.78 -3.84
CA PHE A 77 13.00 3.26 -2.68
C PHE A 77 13.10 1.73 -2.71
N ILE A 78 12.02 1.04 -3.06
CA ILE A 78 12.01 -0.42 -3.21
C ILE A 78 12.90 -0.85 -4.37
N ALA A 79 12.83 -0.17 -5.52
CA ALA A 79 13.69 -0.46 -6.66
C ALA A 79 15.18 -0.33 -6.33
N LEU A 80 15.55 0.63 -5.47
CA LEU A 80 16.94 0.85 -5.05
C LEU A 80 17.40 -0.13 -3.97
N ARG A 81 16.63 -0.27 -2.87
CA ARG A 81 17.04 -1.11 -1.74
C ARG A 81 16.83 -2.61 -1.98
N GLY A 82 15.94 -2.94 -2.92
CA GLY A 82 15.40 -4.27 -3.13
C GLY A 82 14.26 -4.63 -2.17
N ASP A 83 13.51 -5.67 -2.53
CA ASP A 83 12.55 -6.34 -1.66
C ASP A 83 12.64 -7.87 -1.81
N PRO A 84 13.09 -8.59 -0.77
CA PRO A 84 13.20 -10.05 -0.83
C PRO A 84 11.85 -10.78 -0.95
N SER A 85 10.74 -10.19 -0.46
CA SER A 85 9.41 -10.79 -0.55
C SER A 85 8.97 -10.91 -2.01
N ASP A 86 9.24 -9.88 -2.81
CA ASP A 86 8.90 -9.81 -4.22
C ASP A 86 10.06 -10.20 -5.14
N LYS A 87 11.16 -10.70 -4.53
CA LYS A 87 12.36 -11.10 -5.26
C LYS A 87 13.00 -9.95 -6.06
N ILE A 88 12.85 -8.72 -5.60
CA ILE A 88 13.49 -7.55 -6.18
C ILE A 88 14.89 -7.42 -5.60
N PRO A 89 15.97 -7.57 -6.39
CA PRO A 89 17.34 -7.56 -5.87
C PRO A 89 17.79 -6.17 -5.41
N GLY A 90 17.26 -5.11 -6.02
CA GLY A 90 17.71 -3.74 -5.81
C GLY A 90 19.01 -3.36 -6.54
N ALA A 91 19.46 -2.12 -6.33
CA ALA A 91 20.72 -1.63 -6.85
C ALA A 91 21.90 -2.21 -6.09
N ARG A 92 22.97 -2.59 -6.80
CA ARG A 92 24.16 -3.19 -6.19
C ARG A 92 24.80 -2.29 -5.14
N GLY A 93 24.94 -2.80 -3.91
CA GLY A 93 25.55 -2.09 -2.80
C GLY A 93 24.69 -0.99 -2.19
N VAL A 94 23.40 -0.92 -2.53
CA VAL A 94 22.46 0.07 -2.00
C VAL A 94 21.57 -0.58 -0.94
N GLY A 95 21.76 -0.18 0.31
CA GLY A 95 20.87 -0.53 1.42
C GLY A 95 19.85 0.56 1.70
N PRO A 96 18.94 0.35 2.67
CA PRO A 96 17.86 1.29 2.96
C PRO A 96 18.31 2.72 3.22
N LYS A 97 19.36 2.92 4.02
CA LYS A 97 19.88 4.26 4.34
C LYS A 97 20.43 4.97 3.10
N THR A 98 21.18 4.24 2.26
CA THR A 98 21.73 4.79 1.03
C THR A 98 20.63 5.13 0.04
N ALA A 99 19.60 4.27 -0.11
CA ALA A 99 18.44 4.53 -0.95
C ALA A 99 17.72 5.82 -0.53
N ALA A 100 17.43 5.98 0.76
CA ALA A 100 16.79 7.19 1.30
C ALA A 100 17.64 8.45 1.05
N THR A 101 18.96 8.38 1.30
CA THR A 101 19.88 9.51 1.04
C THR A 101 19.86 9.90 -0.43
N LEU A 102 19.95 8.93 -1.34
CA LEU A 102 19.93 9.19 -2.79
C LEU A 102 18.59 9.79 -3.22
N LEU A 103 17.46 9.30 -2.71
CA LEU A 103 16.15 9.88 -3.02
C LEU A 103 15.98 11.29 -2.43
N GLY A 104 16.57 11.58 -1.29
CA GLY A 104 16.64 12.93 -0.74
C GLY A 104 17.47 13.89 -1.61
N GLU A 105 18.53 13.39 -2.27
CA GLU A 105 19.41 14.20 -3.14
C GLU A 105 18.82 14.42 -4.54
N TYR A 106 18.32 13.36 -5.18
CA TYR A 106 17.88 13.38 -6.58
C TYR A 106 16.36 13.49 -6.76
N GLY A 107 15.60 13.24 -5.70
CA GLY A 107 14.14 13.23 -5.73
C GLY A 107 13.53 11.94 -6.29
N THR A 108 13.99 11.45 -7.43
CA THR A 108 13.45 10.26 -8.11
C THR A 108 14.56 9.34 -8.64
N LEU A 109 14.22 8.07 -8.87
CA LEU A 109 15.11 7.14 -9.55
C LEU A 109 15.48 7.65 -10.95
N GLU A 110 14.53 8.19 -11.71
CA GLU A 110 14.79 8.66 -13.07
C GLU A 110 15.79 9.81 -13.09
N ALA A 111 15.67 10.78 -12.17
CA ALA A 111 16.65 11.87 -12.05
C ALA A 111 18.06 11.35 -11.69
N MET A 112 18.17 10.28 -10.90
CA MET A 112 19.47 9.64 -10.64
C MET A 112 20.08 9.04 -11.91
N LEU A 113 19.26 8.33 -12.69
CA LEU A 113 19.70 7.70 -13.94
C LEU A 113 20.13 8.76 -14.97
N GLU A 114 19.37 9.84 -15.11
CA GLU A 114 19.72 10.99 -15.98
C GLU A 114 21.01 11.67 -15.54
N ALA A 115 21.31 11.68 -14.25
CA ALA A 115 22.58 12.17 -13.71
C ALA A 115 23.75 11.19 -13.87
N GLY A 116 23.55 10.08 -14.60
CA GLY A 116 24.58 9.06 -14.85
C GLY A 116 24.83 8.10 -13.68
N ARG A 117 23.93 8.05 -12.70
CA ARG A 117 24.02 7.05 -11.62
C ARG A 117 23.46 5.72 -12.12
N PHE A 118 24.08 4.63 -11.72
CA PHE A 118 23.62 3.27 -12.01
C PHE A 118 23.41 2.93 -13.51
N GLU A 119 24.16 3.55 -14.42
CA GLU A 119 24.02 3.35 -15.88
C GLU A 119 23.96 1.87 -16.28
N ALA A 120 24.85 1.04 -15.70
CA ALA A 120 24.91 -0.40 -15.99
C ALA A 120 23.69 -1.20 -15.47
N GLN A 121 22.85 -0.59 -14.63
CA GLN A 121 21.66 -1.24 -14.06
C GLN A 121 20.35 -0.45 -14.37
N ALA A 122 20.42 0.57 -15.22
CA ALA A 122 19.30 1.47 -15.43
C ALA A 122 17.99 0.76 -15.83
N GLU A 123 18.07 -0.17 -16.78
CA GLU A 123 16.89 -0.91 -17.24
C GLU A 123 16.34 -1.89 -16.18
N GLU A 124 17.25 -2.51 -15.41
CA GLU A 124 16.85 -3.38 -14.30
C GLU A 124 16.12 -2.57 -13.21
N LEU A 125 16.65 -1.40 -12.84
CA LEU A 125 16.05 -0.54 -11.82
C LEU A 125 14.69 0.02 -12.27
N ARG A 126 14.55 0.39 -13.54
CA ARG A 126 13.25 0.77 -14.11
C ARG A 126 12.25 -0.39 -14.05
N LEU A 127 12.70 -1.61 -14.32
CA LEU A 127 11.85 -2.80 -14.18
C LEU A 127 11.43 -3.00 -12.72
N PHE A 128 12.36 -2.91 -11.76
CA PHE A 128 12.06 -3.07 -10.34
C PHE A 128 11.08 -2.02 -9.84
N ARG A 129 11.26 -0.76 -10.28
CA ARG A 129 10.31 0.30 -9.97
C ARG A 129 8.91 -0.02 -10.51
N ARG A 130 8.80 -0.49 -11.77
CA ARG A 130 7.50 -0.89 -12.33
C ARG A 130 6.85 -2.02 -11.54
N MET A 131 7.64 -3.00 -11.08
CA MET A 131 7.14 -4.09 -10.25
C MET A 131 6.62 -3.63 -8.89
N ALA A 132 7.28 -2.63 -8.28
CA ALA A 132 6.89 -2.05 -7.00
C ALA A 132 5.78 -0.98 -7.10
N THR A 133 5.45 -0.51 -8.31
CA THR A 133 4.44 0.55 -8.50
C THR A 133 3.07 -0.08 -8.67
N LEU A 134 2.15 0.26 -7.78
CA LEU A 134 0.75 -0.17 -7.88
C LEU A 134 0.03 0.54 -9.04
N ASP A 135 -0.68 -0.22 -9.86
CA ASP A 135 -1.42 0.33 -11.00
C ASP A 135 -2.81 0.81 -10.58
N ALA A 136 -2.91 2.09 -10.27
CA ALA A 136 -4.18 2.72 -9.93
C ALA A 136 -5.19 2.79 -11.11
N SER A 137 -4.86 2.28 -12.29
CA SER A 137 -5.79 2.20 -13.43
C SER A 137 -6.60 0.88 -13.46
N ALA A 138 -6.42 0.01 -12.48
CA ALA A 138 -7.17 -1.25 -12.40
C ALA A 138 -8.69 -1.01 -12.49
N PRO A 139 -9.42 -1.82 -13.27
CA PRO A 139 -10.84 -1.61 -13.53
C PRO A 139 -11.69 -1.95 -12.30
N LEU A 140 -12.13 -0.92 -11.58
CA LEU A 140 -13.03 -1.08 -10.44
C LEU A 140 -14.46 -1.36 -10.88
N PRO A 141 -15.18 -2.28 -10.21
CA PRO A 141 -16.62 -2.28 -10.28
C PRO A 141 -17.17 -0.99 -9.61
N PRO A 142 -18.42 -0.60 -9.87
CA PRO A 142 -19.05 0.47 -9.12
C PRO A 142 -18.94 0.20 -7.61
N LEU A 143 -18.39 1.15 -6.87
CA LEU A 143 -18.32 1.10 -5.42
C LEU A 143 -19.49 1.92 -4.87
N GLU A 144 -20.57 1.23 -4.55
CA GLU A 144 -21.76 1.85 -3.94
C GLU A 144 -21.56 1.97 -2.43
N ASP A 145 -22.19 2.98 -1.84
CA ASP A 145 -22.21 3.13 -0.39
C ASP A 145 -22.87 1.90 0.25
N GLN A 146 -22.19 1.35 1.25
CA GLN A 146 -22.64 0.17 1.98
C GLN A 146 -23.11 0.58 3.37
N THR A 147 -24.34 0.27 3.70
CA THR A 147 -24.82 0.34 5.09
C THR A 147 -24.58 -1.02 5.74
N PRO A 148 -23.79 -1.09 6.82
CA PRO A 148 -23.54 -2.36 7.49
C PRO A 148 -24.82 -2.99 8.02
N GLN A 149 -25.04 -4.26 7.68
CA GLN A 149 -26.18 -5.06 8.15
C GLN A 149 -25.78 -5.89 9.39
N TRP A 150 -25.51 -5.21 10.49
CA TRP A 150 -24.96 -5.83 11.70
C TRP A 150 -25.82 -6.98 12.25
N ALA A 151 -27.15 -6.86 12.23
CA ALA A 151 -28.05 -7.91 12.71
C ALA A 151 -27.96 -9.18 11.86
N GLU A 152 -27.94 -9.05 10.54
CA GLU A 152 -27.80 -10.18 9.62
C GLU A 152 -26.41 -10.81 9.73
N ALA A 153 -25.36 -10.00 9.79
CA ALA A 153 -23.99 -10.45 9.97
C ALA A 153 -23.83 -11.22 11.30
N SER A 154 -24.40 -10.74 12.39
CA SER A 154 -24.42 -11.44 13.69
C SER A 154 -25.15 -12.78 13.59
N SER A 155 -26.33 -12.80 12.94
CA SER A 155 -27.10 -14.04 12.75
C SER A 155 -26.31 -15.07 11.94
N PHE A 156 -25.67 -14.65 10.85
CA PHE A 156 -24.83 -15.51 10.02
C PHE A 156 -23.65 -16.09 10.82
N MET A 157 -22.95 -15.26 11.62
CA MET A 157 -21.86 -15.75 12.48
C MET A 157 -22.32 -16.79 13.49
N ARG A 158 -23.53 -16.64 14.06
CA ARG A 158 -24.11 -17.65 14.97
C ARG A 158 -24.36 -18.97 14.26
N GLN A 159 -24.84 -18.96 13.01
CA GLN A 159 -25.05 -20.18 12.22
C GLN A 159 -23.73 -20.95 11.98
N LEU A 160 -22.62 -20.23 11.92
CA LEU A 160 -21.27 -20.80 11.81
C LEU A 160 -20.66 -21.21 13.16
N GLY A 161 -21.40 -21.08 14.27
CA GLY A 161 -20.91 -21.39 15.62
C GLY A 161 -19.96 -20.34 16.21
N MET A 162 -19.77 -19.19 15.55
CA MET A 162 -18.87 -18.10 15.96
C MET A 162 -19.55 -17.14 16.92
N ASN A 163 -20.01 -17.64 18.07
CA ASN A 163 -20.89 -16.89 18.99
C ASN A 163 -20.23 -15.62 19.54
N ALA A 164 -18.98 -15.68 19.97
CA ALA A 164 -18.27 -14.51 20.50
C ALA A 164 -18.11 -13.37 19.47
N GLN A 165 -17.89 -13.71 18.20
CA GLN A 165 -17.85 -12.74 17.11
C GLN A 165 -19.25 -12.18 16.82
N ALA A 166 -20.26 -13.06 16.82
CA ALA A 166 -21.65 -12.64 16.64
C ALA A 166 -22.09 -11.61 17.69
N ASP A 167 -21.72 -11.83 18.97
CA ASP A 167 -22.04 -10.90 20.06
C ASP A 167 -21.36 -9.54 19.88
N ARG A 168 -20.09 -9.52 19.44
CA ARG A 168 -19.38 -8.27 19.13
C ARG A 168 -20.02 -7.50 17.98
N ILE A 169 -20.46 -8.23 16.94
CA ILE A 169 -21.13 -7.61 15.78
C ILE A 169 -22.49 -7.06 16.19
N ALA A 170 -23.26 -7.82 16.99
CA ALA A 170 -24.56 -7.38 17.48
C ALA A 170 -24.46 -6.07 18.30
N ALA A 171 -23.39 -5.89 19.07
CA ALA A 171 -23.14 -4.68 19.85
C ALA A 171 -22.89 -3.42 19.00
N GLN A 172 -22.58 -3.57 17.70
CA GLN A 172 -22.44 -2.44 16.77
C GLN A 172 -23.77 -2.00 16.17
N ALA A 173 -24.84 -2.79 16.33
CA ALA A 173 -26.18 -2.50 15.81
C ALA A 173 -27.02 -1.65 16.79
N ALA A 174 -26.54 -1.46 18.00
CA ALA A 174 -27.20 -0.67 19.06
C ALA A 174 -26.70 0.77 19.04
#